data_5ed42f226a2e29f562f013c656699dc6
#
_entry.id   5ed42f226a2e29f562f013c656699dc6
#
_cell.length_a   1.000
_cell.length_b   1.000
_cell.length_c   1.000
_cell.angle_alpha   90.00
_cell.angle_beta   90.00
_cell.angle_gamma   90.00
#
_symmetry.space_group_name_H-M   'P 1'
#
loop_
_entity.id
_entity.type
_entity.pdbx_description
1 polymer ?
#
loop_
_entity_poly.entity_id
_entity_poly.type
_entity_poly.pdbx_seq_one_letter_code
_entity_poly.pdbx_strand_id
1 'polypeptide(L)'
;MPWIQAYNAQFAKPLVNQLIAIIQRDQAAALAVINAARAVDGNPALSPITEFHKGPGSRAGWPWLTFEIGRTNFDRDHDKTTRRHEVRINLVLDTGQYDQEMAQEDAQDYARMLDMIITSAGPWPSYSDWTISLSIQHETLPSGTTTPNAVGTVNDVFVESHVPGQVTLPGIDAPVMRVTITVLFELEET
;
A
#
# COMPACT_ATOMS: atom_id res chain seq x y z
N MET A 1 -25.28 -11.56 0.16
CA MET A 1 -24.69 -11.20 1.46
C MET A 1 -23.88 -9.92 1.30
N PRO A 2 -24.49 -8.76 1.16
CA PRO A 2 -23.76 -7.51 0.87
C PRO A 2 -22.95 -6.96 2.07
N TRP A 3 -23.33 -7.29 3.28
CA TRP A 3 -22.69 -6.79 4.49
C TRP A 3 -21.33 -7.44 4.81
N ILE A 4 -21.02 -8.62 4.28
CA ILE A 4 -19.68 -9.23 4.42
C ILE A 4 -18.64 -8.43 3.61
N GLN A 5 -19.02 -7.91 2.45
CA GLN A 5 -18.12 -7.04 1.66
C GLN A 5 -17.88 -5.69 2.33
N ALA A 6 -18.91 -5.12 2.98
CA ALA A 6 -18.77 -3.88 3.75
C ALA A 6 -17.85 -4.07 4.96
N TYR A 7 -17.93 -5.23 5.61
CA TYR A 7 -17.10 -5.56 6.78
C TYR A 7 -15.60 -5.64 6.44
N ASN A 8 -15.26 -6.16 5.26
CA ASN A 8 -13.87 -6.22 4.78
C ASN A 8 -13.32 -4.88 4.34
N ALA A 9 -14.16 -4.06 3.72
CA ALA A 9 -13.78 -2.71 3.36
C ALA A 9 -13.40 -1.88 4.60
N GLN A 10 -13.92 -2.23 5.78
CA GLN A 10 -13.57 -1.55 7.03
C GLN A 10 -12.13 -1.81 7.48
N PHE A 11 -11.56 -3.02 7.29
CA PHE A 11 -10.15 -3.27 7.59
C PHE A 11 -9.21 -2.60 6.57
N ALA A 12 -9.60 -2.56 5.30
CA ALA A 12 -8.76 -1.99 4.27
C ALA A 12 -8.48 -0.49 4.47
N LYS A 13 -9.48 0.29 4.94
CA LYS A 13 -9.30 1.73 5.16
C LYS A 13 -8.27 2.07 6.25
N PRO A 14 -8.31 1.46 7.45
CA PRO A 14 -7.26 1.63 8.45
C PRO A 14 -5.88 1.19 7.96
N LEU A 15 -5.80 0.07 7.22
CA LEU A 15 -4.54 -0.42 6.66
C LEU A 15 -3.95 0.55 5.64
N VAL A 16 -4.76 1.11 4.74
CA VAL A 16 -4.32 2.15 3.79
C VAL A 16 -3.82 3.38 4.54
N ASN A 17 -4.52 3.83 5.58
CA ASN A 17 -4.07 4.96 6.38
C ASN A 17 -2.71 4.68 7.04
N GLN A 18 -2.53 3.46 7.57
CA GLN A 18 -1.29 3.05 8.20
C GLN A 18 -0.14 2.96 7.18
N LEU A 19 -0.39 2.38 5.99
CA LEU A 19 0.59 2.36 4.90
C LEU A 19 1.06 3.77 4.54
N ILE A 20 0.12 4.70 4.36
CA ILE A 20 0.45 6.10 4.04
C ILE A 20 1.34 6.70 5.14
N ALA A 21 0.96 6.52 6.41
CA ALA A 21 1.70 7.09 7.53
C ALA A 21 3.13 6.53 7.61
N ILE A 22 3.30 5.22 7.43
CA ILE A 22 4.62 4.56 7.45
C ILE A 22 5.47 5.01 6.27
N ILE A 23 4.92 5.04 5.06
CA ILE A 23 5.65 5.49 3.87
C ILE A 23 6.08 6.96 4.03
N GLN A 24 5.18 7.84 4.49
CA GLN A 24 5.52 9.25 4.73
C GLN A 24 6.62 9.42 5.77
N ARG A 25 6.62 8.62 6.83
CA ARG A 25 7.62 8.66 7.88
C ARG A 25 9.00 8.17 7.42
N ASP A 26 9.03 7.04 6.71
CA ASP A 26 10.26 6.28 6.49
C ASP A 26 10.88 6.50 5.10
N GLN A 27 10.14 7.08 4.13
CA GLN A 27 10.64 7.23 2.76
C GLN A 27 11.94 8.04 2.67
N ALA A 28 12.16 9.03 3.53
CA ALA A 28 13.38 9.84 3.48
C ALA A 28 14.63 9.00 3.79
N ALA A 29 14.54 8.10 4.78
CA ALA A 29 15.64 7.21 5.14
C ALA A 29 15.87 6.14 4.05
N ALA A 30 14.80 5.56 3.51
CA ALA A 30 14.87 4.57 2.44
C ALA A 30 15.44 5.19 1.15
N LEU A 31 14.99 6.39 0.77
CA LEU A 31 15.52 7.12 -0.39
C LEU A 31 16.99 7.47 -0.22
N ALA A 32 17.45 7.81 0.99
CA ALA A 32 18.87 8.09 1.21
C ALA A 32 19.75 6.90 0.85
N VAL A 33 19.33 5.66 1.17
CA VAL A 33 20.04 4.43 0.81
C VAL A 33 20.04 4.23 -0.71
N ILE A 34 18.89 4.37 -1.36
CA ILE A 34 18.76 4.18 -2.80
C ILE A 34 19.53 5.27 -3.57
N ASN A 35 19.38 6.53 -3.20
CA ASN A 35 20.05 7.63 -3.87
C ASN A 35 21.57 7.57 -3.70
N ALA A 36 22.09 7.00 -2.61
CA ALA A 36 23.51 6.74 -2.47
C ALA A 36 24.01 5.70 -3.49
N ALA A 37 23.24 4.64 -3.76
CA ALA A 37 23.57 3.67 -4.79
C ALA A 37 23.47 4.29 -6.19
N ARG A 38 22.39 5.02 -6.48
CA ARG A 38 22.18 5.73 -7.76
C ARG A 38 23.30 6.71 -8.10
N ALA A 39 23.82 7.40 -7.08
CA ALA A 39 24.95 8.33 -7.27
C ALA A 39 26.23 7.63 -7.72
N VAL A 40 26.45 6.39 -7.32
CA VAL A 40 27.59 5.56 -7.77
C VAL A 40 27.45 5.24 -9.27
N ASP A 41 26.21 4.99 -9.72
CA ASP A 41 25.90 4.67 -11.12
C ASP A 41 25.74 5.91 -12.01
N GLY A 42 25.87 7.12 -11.42
CA GLY A 42 25.71 8.39 -12.14
C GLY A 42 24.27 8.79 -12.42
N ASN A 43 23.29 8.10 -11.80
CA ASN A 43 21.88 8.38 -11.96
C ASN A 43 21.41 9.55 -11.06
N PRO A 44 20.43 10.35 -11.51
CA PRO A 44 19.87 11.43 -10.69
C PRO A 44 19.15 10.87 -9.47
N ALA A 45 19.17 11.63 -8.37
CA ALA A 45 18.49 11.26 -7.14
C ALA A 45 16.96 11.26 -7.32
N LEU A 46 16.30 10.28 -6.73
CA LEU A 46 14.84 10.21 -6.66
C LEU A 46 14.30 11.23 -5.64
N SER A 47 13.17 11.84 -5.99
CA SER A 47 12.43 12.74 -5.11
C SER A 47 11.45 11.95 -4.21
N PRO A 48 11.09 12.48 -3.03
CA PRO A 48 10.06 11.86 -2.21
C PRO A 48 8.70 11.82 -2.92
N ILE A 49 7.91 10.79 -2.61
CA ILE A 49 6.50 10.72 -3.00
C ILE A 49 5.74 11.73 -2.13
N THR A 50 5.11 12.71 -2.76
CA THR A 50 4.35 13.77 -2.06
C THR A 50 2.85 13.60 -2.22
N GLU A 51 2.39 12.87 -3.25
CA GLU A 51 0.98 12.67 -3.55
C GLU A 51 0.55 11.23 -3.26
N PHE A 52 -0.44 11.10 -2.35
CA PHE A 52 -1.03 9.85 -1.90
C PHE A 52 -2.53 9.87 -2.14
N HIS A 53 -3.02 8.97 -3.01
CA HIS A 53 -4.42 8.94 -3.41
C HIS A 53 -5.11 7.64 -2.95
N LYS A 54 -6.34 7.78 -2.44
CA LYS A 54 -7.21 6.66 -2.05
C LYS A 54 -8.27 6.43 -3.14
N GLY A 55 -7.84 6.06 -4.33
CA GLY A 55 -8.68 5.91 -5.49
C GLY A 55 -8.44 6.98 -6.57
N PRO A 56 -9.25 7.01 -7.64
CA PRO A 56 -9.10 7.95 -8.73
C PRO A 56 -9.31 9.39 -8.27
N GLY A 57 -8.39 10.29 -8.64
CA GLY A 57 -8.43 11.72 -8.29
C GLY A 57 -7.63 12.56 -9.27
N SER A 58 -7.73 13.90 -9.16
CA SER A 58 -6.86 14.81 -9.90
C SER A 58 -5.45 14.76 -9.32
N ARG A 59 -4.45 14.83 -10.17
CA ARG A 59 -3.04 14.63 -9.86
C ARG A 59 -2.28 15.85 -10.34
N ALA A 60 -1.38 16.38 -9.52
CA ALA A 60 -0.68 17.63 -9.81
C ALA A 60 0.83 17.46 -9.98
N GLY A 61 1.43 16.40 -9.48
CA GLY A 61 2.88 16.19 -9.52
C GLY A 61 3.30 14.72 -9.70
N TRP A 62 4.58 14.50 -9.91
CA TRP A 62 5.20 13.18 -10.04
C TRP A 62 6.30 13.02 -8.99
N PRO A 63 6.51 11.80 -8.45
CA PRO A 63 5.68 10.60 -8.56
C PRO A 63 4.45 10.66 -7.66
N TRP A 64 3.41 9.90 -7.99
CA TRP A 64 2.26 9.72 -7.10
C TRP A 64 2.01 8.25 -6.81
N LEU A 65 1.37 8.00 -5.66
CA LEU A 65 1.02 6.67 -5.20
C LEU A 65 -0.49 6.57 -4.95
N THR A 66 -1.13 5.65 -5.65
CA THR A 66 -2.55 5.36 -5.49
C THR A 66 -2.74 4.03 -4.76
N PHE A 67 -3.66 3.99 -3.82
CA PHE A 67 -4.01 2.79 -3.06
C PHE A 67 -5.34 2.25 -3.55
N GLU A 68 -5.33 1.00 -3.97
CA GLU A 68 -6.52 0.29 -4.44
C GLU A 68 -6.74 -0.95 -3.58
N ILE A 69 -7.98 -1.14 -3.14
CA ILE A 69 -8.34 -2.33 -2.38
C ILE A 69 -8.44 -3.49 -3.35
N GLY A 70 -7.58 -4.48 -3.17
CA GLY A 70 -7.57 -5.70 -3.93
C GLY A 70 -8.57 -6.73 -3.40
N ARG A 71 -8.35 -8.00 -3.78
CA ARG A 71 -9.19 -9.11 -3.33
C ARG A 71 -8.95 -9.38 -1.85
N THR A 72 -10.04 -9.57 -1.12
CA THR A 72 -10.02 -10.04 0.27
C THR A 72 -10.54 -11.47 0.33
N ASN A 73 -9.82 -12.35 1.01
CA ASN A 73 -10.22 -13.70 1.28
C ASN A 73 -10.52 -13.85 2.78
N PHE A 74 -11.43 -14.77 3.11
CA PHE A 74 -11.71 -15.18 4.49
C PHE A 74 -11.39 -16.62 4.66
N ASP A 75 -10.71 -16.95 5.73
CA ASP A 75 -10.71 -18.30 6.25
C ASP A 75 -11.59 -18.33 7.50
N ARG A 76 -12.58 -19.22 7.50
CA ARG A 76 -13.34 -19.54 8.69
C ARG A 76 -12.61 -20.68 9.36
N ASP A 77 -11.77 -20.36 10.30
CA ASP A 77 -11.20 -21.38 11.15
C ASP A 77 -12.33 -22.11 11.89
N HIS A 78 -12.18 -23.40 12.13
CA HIS A 78 -13.19 -24.24 12.78
C HIS A 78 -13.48 -23.81 14.23
N ASP A 79 -12.65 -22.94 14.79
CA ASP A 79 -12.89 -22.33 16.09
C ASP A 79 -13.73 -21.07 15.92
N LYS A 80 -14.93 -21.08 16.50
CA LYS A 80 -15.97 -20.05 16.32
C LYS A 80 -15.61 -18.67 16.87
N THR A 81 -14.44 -18.52 17.48
CA THR A 81 -14.02 -17.33 18.21
C THR A 81 -13.04 -16.44 17.45
N THR A 82 -12.30 -17.01 16.51
CA THR A 82 -11.25 -16.30 15.78
C THR A 82 -11.48 -16.41 14.28
N ARG A 83 -11.34 -15.30 13.57
CA ARG A 83 -11.43 -15.25 12.11
C ARG A 83 -10.13 -14.74 11.54
N ARG A 84 -9.65 -15.40 10.49
CA ARG A 84 -8.50 -14.94 9.72
C ARG A 84 -8.95 -14.27 8.45
N HIS A 85 -8.31 -13.15 8.14
CA HIS A 85 -8.57 -12.37 6.96
C HIS A 85 -7.28 -12.12 6.21
N GLU A 86 -7.33 -12.29 4.90
CA GLU A 86 -6.29 -11.82 4.00
C GLU A 86 -6.80 -10.58 3.29
N VAL A 87 -6.15 -9.46 3.49
CA VAL A 87 -6.48 -8.20 2.82
C VAL A 87 -5.35 -7.81 1.87
N ARG A 88 -5.66 -7.71 0.58
CA ARG A 88 -4.71 -7.23 -0.42
C ARG A 88 -4.93 -5.77 -0.72
N ILE A 89 -3.86 -5.01 -0.71
CA ILE A 89 -3.86 -3.60 -1.10
C ILE A 89 -2.85 -3.44 -2.24
N ASN A 90 -3.32 -2.94 -3.37
CA ASN A 90 -2.46 -2.61 -4.49
C ASN A 90 -1.98 -1.17 -4.34
N LEU A 91 -0.67 -0.99 -4.32
CA LEU A 91 0.00 0.28 -4.39
C LEU A 91 0.36 0.51 -5.86
N VAL A 92 -0.31 1.46 -6.50
CA VAL A 92 -0.08 1.82 -7.89
C VAL A 92 0.76 3.08 -7.92
N LEU A 93 2.04 2.92 -8.23
CA LEU A 93 3.00 4.00 -8.37
C LEU A 93 3.11 4.38 -9.84
N ASP A 94 2.90 5.64 -10.13
CA ASP A 94 3.13 6.22 -11.46
C ASP A 94 4.31 7.19 -11.40
N THR A 95 5.28 7.01 -12.31
CA THR A 95 6.43 7.88 -12.48
C THR A 95 6.37 8.55 -13.84
N GLY A 96 6.40 9.88 -13.85
CA GLY A 96 6.37 10.65 -15.09
C GLY A 96 7.77 11.09 -15.52
N GLN A 97 8.38 10.35 -16.42
CA GLN A 97 9.64 10.73 -17.05
C GLN A 97 9.50 10.72 -18.56
N TYR A 98 10.18 11.66 -19.24
CA TYR A 98 10.20 11.72 -20.70
C TYR A 98 11.14 10.66 -21.32
N ASP A 99 12.15 10.23 -20.58
CA ASP A 99 13.06 9.15 -20.96
C ASP A 99 12.54 7.84 -20.43
N GLN A 100 12.25 6.88 -21.32
CA GLN A 100 11.65 5.59 -20.96
C GLN A 100 12.58 4.71 -20.15
N GLU A 101 13.88 4.72 -20.45
CA GLU A 101 14.87 3.91 -19.74
C GLU A 101 15.02 4.40 -18.31
N MET A 102 15.21 5.69 -18.11
CA MET A 102 15.25 6.31 -16.79
C MET A 102 13.93 6.14 -16.02
N ALA A 103 12.78 6.26 -16.69
CA ALA A 103 11.49 6.08 -16.07
C ALA A 103 11.29 4.64 -15.54
N GLN A 104 11.82 3.65 -16.26
CA GLN A 104 11.78 2.25 -15.83
C GLN A 104 12.69 2.00 -14.63
N GLU A 105 13.90 2.54 -14.63
CA GLU A 105 14.82 2.46 -13.49
C GLU A 105 14.24 3.16 -12.26
N ASP A 106 13.72 4.37 -12.42
CA ASP A 106 13.06 5.11 -11.33
C ASP A 106 11.90 4.32 -10.73
N ALA A 107 11.06 3.73 -11.59
CA ALA A 107 9.93 2.93 -11.14
C ALA A 107 10.38 1.70 -10.34
N GLN A 108 11.45 1.02 -10.76
CA GLN A 108 12.03 -0.11 -10.03
C GLN A 108 12.63 0.31 -8.69
N ASP A 109 13.35 1.43 -8.65
CA ASP A 109 13.95 1.94 -7.43
C ASP A 109 12.90 2.42 -6.42
N TYR A 110 11.81 3.06 -6.88
CA TYR A 110 10.68 3.36 -6.00
C TYR A 110 9.99 2.09 -5.50
N ALA A 111 9.82 1.07 -6.35
CA ALA A 111 9.26 -0.21 -5.92
C ALA A 111 10.13 -0.86 -4.84
N ARG A 112 11.45 -0.84 -5.01
CA ARG A 112 12.42 -1.30 -4.02
C ARG A 112 12.32 -0.49 -2.72
N MET A 113 12.20 0.84 -2.80
CA MET A 113 11.98 1.69 -1.63
C MET A 113 10.75 1.27 -0.85
N LEU A 114 9.62 1.09 -1.54
CA LEU A 114 8.36 0.70 -0.91
C LEU A 114 8.44 -0.70 -0.29
N ASP A 115 9.06 -1.65 -1.00
CA ASP A 115 9.30 -2.99 -0.46
C ASP A 115 10.13 -2.94 0.82
N MET A 116 11.24 -2.22 0.81
CA MET A 116 12.09 -2.04 1.99
C MET A 116 11.32 -1.44 3.18
N ILE A 117 10.47 -0.45 2.96
CA ILE A 117 9.65 0.18 4.00
C ILE A 117 8.62 -0.80 4.56
N ILE A 118 7.92 -1.51 3.67
CA ILE A 118 6.81 -2.39 4.06
C ILE A 118 7.33 -3.65 4.76
N THR A 119 8.39 -4.25 4.25
CA THR A 119 8.96 -5.49 4.81
C THR A 119 9.98 -5.25 5.92
N SER A 120 10.27 -3.99 6.24
CA SER A 120 11.27 -3.60 7.25
C SER A 120 12.68 -4.15 6.98
N ALA A 121 13.01 -4.34 5.72
CA ALA A 121 14.34 -4.81 5.31
C ALA A 121 15.44 -3.75 5.49
N GLY A 122 15.11 -2.55 5.95
CA GLY A 122 16.01 -1.42 6.15
C GLY A 122 16.31 -1.10 7.62
N PRO A 123 17.16 -0.10 7.88
CA PRO A 123 17.57 0.29 9.23
C PRO A 123 16.53 1.14 10.00
N TRP A 124 15.30 1.23 9.53
CA TRP A 124 14.21 2.01 10.14
C TRP A 124 13.31 1.13 11.01
N PRO A 125 12.70 1.70 12.07
CA PRO A 125 11.98 0.93 13.08
C PRO A 125 10.51 0.63 12.68
N SER A 126 10.23 0.28 11.44
CA SER A 126 8.86 0.09 10.97
C SER A 126 8.23 -1.26 11.36
N TYR A 127 9.05 -2.24 11.77
CA TYR A 127 8.57 -3.59 12.04
C TYR A 127 7.50 -3.69 13.13
N SER A 128 7.59 -2.87 14.16
CA SER A 128 6.61 -2.84 15.25
C SER A 128 5.25 -2.24 14.85
N ASP A 129 5.18 -1.55 13.73
CA ASP A 129 3.98 -0.83 13.33
C ASP A 129 2.86 -1.75 12.81
N TRP A 130 3.22 -2.96 12.39
CA TRP A 130 2.27 -3.95 11.90
C TRP A 130 1.69 -4.84 13.01
N THR A 131 2.21 -4.73 14.22
CA THR A 131 1.66 -5.44 15.39
C THR A 131 0.52 -4.68 16.06
N ILE A 132 0.02 -3.61 15.43
CA ILE A 132 -1.02 -2.75 15.98
C ILE A 132 -2.38 -3.40 15.82
N SER A 133 -3.18 -3.38 16.89
CA SER A 133 -4.59 -3.73 16.83
C SER A 133 -5.38 -2.65 16.09
N LEU A 134 -6.07 -3.04 15.05
CA LEU A 134 -6.99 -2.16 14.31
C LEU A 134 -8.39 -2.31 14.91
N SER A 135 -8.93 -1.25 15.52
CA SER A 135 -10.30 -1.23 15.98
C SER A 135 -11.23 -0.71 14.89
N ILE A 136 -12.31 -1.44 14.63
CA ILE A 136 -13.38 -1.03 13.74
C ILE A 136 -14.52 -0.51 14.58
N GLN A 137 -14.96 0.73 14.31
CA GLN A 137 -16.10 1.31 14.99
C GLN A 137 -17.40 0.61 14.56
N HIS A 138 -18.35 0.54 15.48
CA HIS A 138 -19.69 0.08 15.20
C HIS A 138 -20.35 0.84 14.07
N GLU A 139 -20.93 0.12 13.13
CA GLU A 139 -21.89 0.68 12.19
C GLU A 139 -23.30 0.22 12.58
N THR A 140 -24.22 1.17 12.70
CA THR A 140 -25.63 0.85 12.84
C THR A 140 -26.16 0.50 11.45
N LEU A 141 -26.55 -0.74 11.27
CA LEU A 141 -27.17 -1.19 10.02
C LEU A 141 -28.55 -0.51 9.83
N PRO A 142 -29.05 -0.40 8.58
CA PRO A 142 -30.41 0.13 8.32
C PRO A 142 -31.51 -0.61 9.08
N SER A 143 -31.26 -1.85 9.51
CA SER A 143 -32.16 -2.64 10.37
C SER A 143 -32.21 -2.17 11.82
N GLY A 144 -31.41 -1.19 12.22
CA GLY A 144 -31.24 -0.77 13.61
C GLY A 144 -30.32 -1.71 14.43
N THR A 145 -29.79 -2.76 13.85
CA THR A 145 -28.85 -3.67 14.51
C THR A 145 -27.46 -3.06 14.50
N THR A 146 -26.84 -2.97 15.66
CA THR A 146 -25.44 -2.52 15.77
C THR A 146 -24.50 -3.72 15.56
N THR A 147 -23.54 -3.57 14.66
CA THR A 147 -22.47 -4.59 14.51
C THR A 147 -21.57 -4.57 15.75
N PRO A 148 -21.09 -5.71 16.24
CA PRO A 148 -20.13 -5.73 17.33
C PRO A 148 -18.82 -5.04 16.90
N ASN A 149 -18.11 -4.45 17.85
CA ASN A 149 -16.75 -3.98 17.61
C ASN A 149 -15.90 -5.18 17.20
N ALA A 150 -15.22 -5.07 16.07
CA ALA A 150 -14.23 -6.03 15.68
C ALA A 150 -12.84 -5.41 15.90
N VAL A 151 -11.98 -6.19 16.53
CA VAL A 151 -10.57 -5.85 16.68
C VAL A 151 -9.79 -6.79 15.78
N GLY A 152 -9.09 -6.22 14.78
CA GLY A 152 -8.18 -6.97 13.93
C GLY A 152 -6.75 -6.74 14.37
N THR A 153 -6.01 -7.80 14.58
CA THR A 153 -4.56 -7.74 14.81
C THR A 153 -3.86 -8.14 13.51
N VAL A 154 -2.95 -7.31 13.04
CA VAL A 154 -2.11 -7.64 11.89
C VAL A 154 -1.04 -8.60 12.37
N ASN A 155 -1.04 -9.83 11.86
CA ASN A 155 -0.08 -10.88 12.23
C ASN A 155 1.12 -10.87 11.31
N ASP A 156 0.90 -10.60 10.01
CA ASP A 156 1.97 -10.57 9.04
C ASP A 156 1.67 -9.64 7.86
N VAL A 157 2.72 -9.18 7.18
CA VAL A 157 2.67 -8.31 6.01
C VAL A 157 3.67 -8.78 4.98
N PHE A 158 3.18 -9.03 3.76
CA PHE A 158 4.02 -9.49 2.65
C PHE A 158 3.85 -8.60 1.42
N VAL A 159 4.95 -8.39 0.71
CA VAL A 159 4.90 -7.92 -0.67
C VAL A 159 4.81 -9.13 -1.58
N GLU A 160 3.63 -9.37 -2.16
CA GLU A 160 3.39 -10.56 -3.01
C GLU A 160 3.98 -10.41 -4.41
N SER A 161 3.93 -9.21 -4.97
CA SER A 161 4.35 -8.99 -6.36
C SER A 161 4.69 -7.54 -6.67
N HIS A 162 5.59 -7.37 -7.63
CA HIS A 162 5.85 -6.12 -8.33
C HIS A 162 5.55 -6.34 -9.81
N VAL A 163 4.61 -5.58 -10.36
CA VAL A 163 4.24 -5.67 -11.78
C VAL A 163 4.53 -4.35 -12.45
N PRO A 164 5.68 -4.21 -13.13
CA PRO A 164 5.97 -3.03 -13.94
C PRO A 164 5.16 -3.04 -15.23
N GLY A 165 4.79 -1.87 -15.70
CA GLY A 165 4.08 -1.69 -16.95
C GLY A 165 4.13 -0.26 -17.44
N GLN A 166 3.75 -0.07 -18.70
CA GLN A 166 3.62 1.24 -19.30
C GLN A 166 2.14 1.53 -19.51
N VAL A 167 1.71 2.71 -19.14
CA VAL A 167 0.30 3.12 -19.27
C VAL A 167 0.21 4.47 -19.99
N THR A 168 -0.89 4.66 -20.70
CA THR A 168 -1.27 5.97 -21.23
C THR A 168 -2.36 6.54 -20.34
N LEU A 169 -2.15 7.72 -19.81
CA LEU A 169 -3.13 8.38 -18.94
C LEU A 169 -3.87 9.48 -19.73
N PRO A 170 -5.17 9.66 -19.49
CA PRO A 170 -5.94 10.73 -20.14
C PRO A 170 -5.31 12.12 -19.89
N GLY A 171 -5.07 12.87 -20.96
CA GLY A 171 -4.50 14.21 -20.89
C GLY A 171 -2.97 14.26 -20.71
N ILE A 172 -2.29 13.12 -20.82
CA ILE A 172 -0.83 13.03 -20.79
C ILE A 172 -0.37 12.42 -22.12
N ASP A 173 0.37 13.20 -22.91
CA ASP A 173 0.81 12.78 -24.25
C ASP A 173 1.99 11.79 -24.22
N ALA A 174 2.70 11.72 -23.11
CA ALA A 174 3.82 10.79 -22.94
C ALA A 174 3.39 9.52 -22.16
N PRO A 175 3.97 8.37 -22.51
CA PRO A 175 3.74 7.15 -21.73
C PRO A 175 4.32 7.30 -20.32
N VAL A 176 3.57 6.78 -19.36
CA VAL A 176 3.91 6.82 -17.93
C VAL A 176 4.33 5.42 -17.52
N MET A 177 5.44 5.31 -16.82
CA MET A 177 5.80 4.05 -16.19
C MET A 177 5.00 3.87 -14.90
N ARG A 178 4.40 2.69 -14.79
CA ARG A 178 3.60 2.27 -13.64
C ARG A 178 4.20 1.03 -13.03
N VAL A 179 4.27 0.99 -11.70
CA VAL A 179 4.51 -0.24 -10.96
C VAL A 179 3.33 -0.48 -10.04
N THR A 180 2.73 -1.66 -10.14
CA THR A 180 1.73 -2.12 -9.16
C THR A 180 2.41 -3.07 -8.19
N ILE A 181 2.36 -2.72 -6.91
CA ILE A 181 2.89 -3.52 -5.80
C ILE A 181 1.71 -4.04 -5.02
N THR A 182 1.56 -5.37 -4.95
CA THR A 182 0.51 -5.99 -4.15
C THR A 182 1.05 -6.32 -2.77
N VAL A 183 0.43 -5.74 -1.75
CA VAL A 183 0.74 -6.00 -0.34
C VAL A 183 -0.39 -6.84 0.26
N LEU A 184 -0.02 -7.98 0.81
CA LEU A 184 -0.91 -8.87 1.55
C LEU A 184 -0.77 -8.61 3.05
N PHE A 185 -1.88 -8.39 3.71
CA PHE A 185 -2.00 -8.35 5.17
C PHE A 185 -2.73 -9.57 5.64
N GLU A 186 -2.14 -10.29 6.57
CA GLU A 186 -2.81 -11.34 7.34
C GLU A 186 -3.28 -10.76 8.67
N LEU A 187 -4.59 -10.82 8.91
CA LEU A 187 -5.21 -10.31 10.12
C LEU A 187 -5.95 -11.43 10.88
N GLU A 188 -5.91 -11.31 12.16
CA GLU A 188 -6.73 -12.11 13.07
C GLU A 188 -7.77 -11.21 13.74
N GLU A 189 -9.04 -11.58 13.62
CA GLU A 189 -10.17 -10.88 14.23
C GLU A 189 -10.62 -11.64 15.48
N THR A 190 -10.70 -10.93 16.59
CA THR A 190 -11.21 -11.43 17.88
C THR A 190 -12.42 -10.64 18.35
#